data_b312884793fe35532a3cb27c148862a3
#
_entry.id   b312884793fe35532a3cb27c148862a3
#
_cell.length_a   1.000
_cell.length_b   1.000
_cell.length_c   1.000
_cell.angle_alpha   90.00
_cell.angle_beta   90.00
_cell.angle_gamma   90.00
#
_symmetry.space_group_name_H-M   'P 1'
#
loop_
_entity.id
_entity.type
_entity.pdbx_description
1 polymer ?
#
loop_
_entity_poly.entity_id
_entity_poly.type
_entity_poly.pdbx_seq_one_letter_code
_entity_poly.pdbx_strand_id
1 'polypeptide(L)'
;MIYTEDTTEYRVKFFKNIQSGRSPVLEYLKRLGNKEETKVLKYIEFLRLNKEYLEEPYSRHIRGKIRELRVDFGHSKNRIFYFVFIRKTIIVLHAFLKKTTKTPTSELKKAEENYRNVLKNPKIYE
;
A
#
# COMPACT_ATOMS: atom_id res chain seq x y z
N MET A 1 -4.88 -1.37 33.50
CA MET A 1 -4.65 -1.05 32.80
C MET A 1 -5.06 -0.80 31.78
N ILE A 2 -5.20 -0.46 31.40
CA ILE A 2 -5.50 -0.20 30.48
C ILE A 2 -5.08 -0.01 29.48
N TYR A 3 -5.43 0.04 28.84
CA TYR A 3 -4.98 0.07 27.99
C TYR A 3 -5.19 0.72 26.96
N THR A 4 -4.64 1.32 26.47
CA THR A 4 -4.75 2.32 25.43
C THR A 4 -4.05 1.89 24.20
N GLU A 5 -3.66 0.69 24.15
CA GLU A 5 -2.96 0.17 22.99
C GLU A 5 -3.85 0.18 21.75
N ASP A 6 -5.16 0.17 21.94
CA ASP A 6 -6.06 0.27 20.78
C ASP A 6 -5.85 1.54 20.00
N THR A 7 -5.48 2.62 20.69
CA THR A 7 -5.27 3.89 20.02
C THR A 7 -3.95 3.94 19.30
N THR A 8 -3.08 2.95 19.51
CA THR A 8 -1.79 2.90 18.85
C THR A 8 -1.75 1.94 17.67
N GLU A 9 -2.81 1.19 17.45
CA GLU A 9 -2.83 0.25 16.35
C GLU A 9 -2.96 0.96 15.01
N TYR A 10 -2.19 0.48 14.06
CA TYR A 10 -2.28 0.97 12.69
C TYR A 10 -3.43 0.30 11.96
N ARG A 11 -4.03 1.02 11.03
CA ARG A 11 -5.10 0.53 10.19
C ARG A 11 -4.63 0.54 8.74
N VAL A 12 -5.25 -0.28 7.91
CA VAL A 12 -4.95 -0.31 6.49
C VAL A 12 -6.21 0.00 5.71
N LYS A 13 -6.10 0.92 4.77
CA LYS A 13 -7.16 1.23 3.84
C LYS A 13 -6.58 1.29 2.44
N PHE A 14 -7.41 1.00 1.46
CA PHE A 14 -6.99 0.97 0.07
C PHE A 14 -7.54 2.19 -0.64
N PHE A 15 -6.71 2.82 -1.46
CA PHE A 15 -7.17 3.94 -2.27
C PHE A 15 -8.39 3.54 -3.08
N LYS A 16 -9.37 4.43 -3.10
CA LYS A 16 -10.63 4.21 -3.79
C LYS A 16 -10.87 5.40 -4.72
N ASN A 17 -11.14 5.10 -5.98
CA ASN A 17 -11.48 6.14 -6.93
C ASN A 17 -12.85 6.69 -6.57
N ILE A 18 -12.92 8.00 -6.33
CA ILE A 18 -14.13 8.60 -5.80
C ILE A 18 -15.28 8.61 -6.82
N GLN A 19 -14.94 8.66 -8.10
CA GLN A 19 -15.95 8.71 -9.15
C GLN A 19 -16.54 7.34 -9.44
N SER A 20 -15.69 6.32 -9.54
CA SER A 20 -16.14 4.97 -9.88
C SER A 20 -16.42 4.10 -8.66
N GLY A 21 -15.90 4.45 -7.49
CA GLY A 21 -16.02 3.64 -6.30
C GLY A 21 -15.12 2.43 -6.32
N ARG A 22 -14.24 2.29 -7.31
CA ARG A 22 -13.39 1.11 -7.47
C ARG A 22 -12.05 1.32 -6.80
N SER A 23 -11.46 0.22 -6.34
CA SER A 23 -10.11 0.22 -5.79
C SER A 23 -9.20 -0.54 -6.74
N PRO A 24 -8.29 0.18 -7.45
CA PRO A 24 -7.39 -0.49 -8.38
C PRO A 24 -6.49 -1.51 -7.72
N VAL A 25 -6.08 -1.28 -6.47
CA VAL A 25 -5.22 -2.23 -5.77
C VAL A 25 -5.98 -3.51 -5.46
N LEU A 26 -7.21 -3.40 -4.98
CA LEU A 26 -8.00 -4.60 -4.69
C LEU A 26 -8.27 -5.39 -5.97
N GLU A 27 -8.49 -4.69 -7.08
CA GLU A 27 -8.67 -5.35 -8.37
C GLU A 27 -7.39 -6.06 -8.81
N TYR A 28 -6.25 -5.41 -8.60
CA TYR A 28 -4.96 -6.03 -8.89
C TYR A 28 -4.79 -7.32 -8.10
N LEU A 29 -5.06 -7.27 -6.80
CA LEU A 29 -4.91 -8.43 -5.93
C LEU A 29 -5.81 -9.58 -6.35
N LYS A 30 -7.03 -9.29 -6.76
CA LYS A 30 -7.97 -10.32 -7.18
C LYS A 30 -7.57 -11.04 -8.46
N ARG A 31 -6.71 -10.41 -9.27
CA ARG A 31 -6.21 -11.05 -10.48
C ARG A 31 -5.05 -11.99 -10.22
N LEU A 32 -4.47 -11.95 -9.02
CA LEU A 32 -3.39 -12.85 -8.65
C LEU A 32 -3.94 -14.22 -8.31
N GLY A 33 -3.10 -15.26 -8.40
CA GLY A 33 -3.47 -16.57 -7.88
C GLY A 33 -3.60 -16.52 -6.37
N ASN A 34 -4.33 -17.48 -5.80
CA ASN A 34 -4.66 -17.46 -4.38
C ASN A 34 -3.43 -17.38 -3.47
N LYS A 35 -2.39 -18.14 -3.79
CA LYS A 35 -1.18 -18.14 -2.95
C LYS A 35 -0.43 -16.83 -3.02
N GLU A 36 -0.37 -16.23 -4.20
CA GLU A 36 0.32 -14.97 -4.39
C GLU A 36 -0.45 -13.84 -3.71
N GLU A 37 -1.76 -13.81 -3.88
CA GLU A 37 -2.60 -12.83 -3.21
C GLU A 37 -2.45 -12.93 -1.69
N THR A 38 -2.48 -14.15 -1.17
CA THR A 38 -2.33 -14.39 0.26
C THR A 38 -1.00 -13.85 0.77
N LYS A 39 0.08 -14.05 -0.01
CA LYS A 39 1.39 -13.56 0.40
C LYS A 39 1.43 -12.03 0.44
N VAL A 40 0.84 -11.37 -0.56
CA VAL A 40 0.80 -9.91 -0.58
C VAL A 40 0.02 -9.38 0.61
N LEU A 41 -1.15 -9.95 0.88
CA LEU A 41 -1.96 -9.52 2.02
C LEU A 41 -1.24 -9.75 3.34
N LYS A 42 -0.49 -10.84 3.44
CA LYS A 42 0.29 -11.13 4.63
C LYS A 42 1.39 -10.08 4.85
N TYR A 43 2.04 -9.63 3.78
CA TYR A 43 3.07 -8.60 3.89
C TYR A 43 2.47 -7.25 4.26
N ILE A 44 1.29 -6.94 3.75
CA ILE A 44 0.58 -5.73 4.16
C ILE A 44 0.26 -5.79 5.65
N GLU A 45 -0.13 -6.97 6.14
CA GLU A 45 -0.40 -7.14 7.56
C GLU A 45 0.88 -7.02 8.40
N PHE A 46 2.00 -7.54 7.91
CA PHE A 46 3.28 -7.35 8.59
C PHE A 46 3.61 -5.86 8.70
N LEU A 47 3.35 -5.11 7.63
CA LEU A 47 3.58 -3.67 7.63
C LEU A 47 2.74 -2.99 8.71
N ARG A 48 1.48 -3.36 8.83
CA ARG A 48 0.58 -2.83 9.84
C ARG A 48 1.08 -3.15 11.25
N LEU A 49 1.46 -4.40 11.47
CA LEU A 49 1.93 -4.86 12.78
C LEU A 49 3.26 -4.21 13.18
N ASN A 50 4.07 -3.83 12.21
CA ASN A 50 5.35 -3.18 12.44
C ASN A 50 5.25 -1.66 12.32
N LYS A 51 4.05 -1.12 12.46
CA LYS A 51 3.80 0.32 12.51
C LYS A 51 4.31 1.04 11.26
N GLU A 52 3.92 0.52 10.08
CA GLU A 52 4.25 1.03 8.75
C GLU A 52 5.72 0.91 8.36
N TYR A 53 6.53 0.27 9.18
CA TYR A 53 7.96 0.22 8.90
C TYR A 53 8.47 -1.21 8.78
N LEU A 54 8.98 -1.55 7.61
CA LEU A 54 9.74 -2.78 7.39
C LEU A 54 11.07 -2.37 6.79
N GLU A 55 12.13 -3.07 7.18
CA GLU A 55 13.45 -2.78 6.65
C GLU A 55 13.60 -3.29 5.22
N GLU A 56 14.61 -2.77 4.51
CA GLU A 56 14.95 -3.33 3.22
C GLU A 56 15.39 -4.78 3.43
N PRO A 57 15.09 -5.65 2.48
CA PRO A 57 14.53 -5.38 1.15
C PRO A 57 13.02 -5.35 1.08
N TYR A 58 12.31 -5.42 2.20
CA TYR A 58 10.85 -5.54 2.21
C TYR A 58 10.14 -4.23 1.95
N SER A 59 10.70 -3.12 2.42
CA SER A 59 10.10 -1.81 2.25
C SER A 59 11.18 -0.78 2.10
N ARG A 60 10.90 0.27 1.31
CA ARG A 60 11.85 1.38 1.19
C ARG A 60 11.12 2.64 0.77
N HIS A 61 11.76 3.77 1.09
CA HIS A 61 11.27 5.09 0.69
C HIS A 61 11.43 5.27 -0.81
N ILE A 62 10.42 5.85 -1.45
CA ILE A 62 10.47 6.12 -2.89
C ILE A 62 10.53 7.63 -3.15
N ARG A 63 9.52 8.37 -2.69
CA ARG A 63 9.46 9.82 -2.94
C ARG A 63 8.49 10.46 -1.96
N GLY A 64 8.92 11.58 -1.36
CA GLY A 64 8.07 12.29 -0.40
C GLY A 64 7.64 11.37 0.73
N LYS A 65 6.35 11.19 0.90
CA LYS A 65 5.82 10.28 1.92
C LYS A 65 5.51 8.89 1.37
N ILE A 66 5.71 8.68 0.08
CA ILE A 66 5.38 7.41 -0.55
C ILE A 66 6.51 6.42 -0.34
N ARG A 67 6.15 5.23 0.14
CA ARG A 67 7.06 4.12 0.32
C ARG A 67 6.59 2.94 -0.53
N GLU A 68 7.50 2.01 -0.76
CA GLU A 68 7.25 0.83 -1.57
C GLU A 68 7.36 -0.42 -0.71
N LEU A 69 6.34 -1.26 -0.79
CA LEU A 69 6.37 -2.60 -0.21
C LEU A 69 6.71 -3.58 -1.34
N ARG A 70 7.65 -4.48 -1.09
CA ARG A 70 8.16 -5.41 -2.09
C ARG A 70 7.75 -6.82 -1.72
N VAL A 71 6.99 -7.46 -2.57
CA VAL A 71 6.53 -8.83 -2.33
C VAL A 71 6.84 -9.67 -3.56
N ASP A 72 7.87 -10.48 -3.45
CA ASP A 72 8.27 -11.37 -4.53
C ASP A 72 7.59 -12.73 -4.34
N PHE A 73 7.09 -13.29 -5.44
CA PHE A 73 6.45 -14.61 -5.43
C PHE A 73 6.95 -15.34 -6.66
N GLY A 74 7.87 -16.30 -6.46
CA GLY A 74 8.56 -16.91 -7.57
C GLY A 74 9.29 -15.85 -8.36
N HIS A 75 8.99 -15.76 -9.66
CA HIS A 75 9.57 -14.73 -10.52
C HIS A 75 8.74 -13.46 -10.58
N SER A 76 7.60 -13.44 -9.93
CA SER A 76 6.73 -12.27 -9.93
C SER A 76 7.18 -11.28 -8.86
N LYS A 77 7.44 -10.04 -9.27
CA LYS A 77 7.88 -8.99 -8.38
C LYS A 77 6.76 -7.98 -8.19
N ASN A 78 5.95 -8.20 -7.15
CA ASN A 78 4.86 -7.30 -6.84
C ASN A 78 5.39 -6.09 -6.09
N ARG A 79 4.97 -4.90 -6.51
CA ARG A 79 5.37 -3.65 -5.85
C ARG A 79 4.11 -2.90 -5.48
N ILE A 80 4.05 -2.47 -4.23
CA ILE A 80 2.87 -1.83 -3.66
C ILE A 80 3.30 -0.50 -3.06
N PHE A 81 2.76 0.61 -3.57
CA PHE A 81 3.06 1.93 -3.05
C PHE A 81 2.04 2.29 -1.99
N TYR A 82 2.52 2.86 -0.89
CA TYR A 82 1.68 3.23 0.24
C TYR A 82 2.26 4.45 0.94
N PHE A 83 1.45 5.07 1.81
CA PHE A 83 1.94 6.08 2.72
C PHE A 83 1.10 6.03 3.99
N VAL A 84 1.59 6.69 5.04
CA VAL A 84 0.86 6.74 6.30
C VAL A 84 0.12 8.05 6.38
N PHE A 85 -1.19 7.95 6.55
CA PHE A 85 -2.09 9.09 6.65
C PHE A 85 -2.46 9.32 8.12
N ILE A 86 -3.38 10.22 8.37
CA ILE A 86 -3.81 10.57 9.73
C ILE A 86 -4.29 9.34 10.49
N ARG A 87 -4.20 9.41 11.84
CA ARG A 87 -4.67 8.35 12.73
C ARG A 87 -4.03 6.99 12.45
N LYS A 88 -2.74 7.02 12.10
CA LYS A 88 -1.98 5.79 11.88
C LYS A 88 -2.64 4.88 10.84
N THR A 89 -3.13 5.49 9.77
CA THR A 89 -3.77 4.76 8.69
C THR A 89 -2.81 4.60 7.54
N ILE A 90 -2.48 3.35 7.21
CA ILE A 90 -1.67 3.03 6.04
C ILE A 90 -2.60 3.02 4.84
N ILE A 91 -2.37 3.91 3.88
CA ILE A 91 -3.17 3.96 2.66
C ILE A 91 -2.38 3.28 1.55
N VAL A 92 -2.92 2.21 1.02
CA VAL A 92 -2.31 1.51 -0.12
C VAL A 92 -2.78 2.20 -1.38
N LEU A 93 -1.83 2.81 -2.11
CA LEU A 93 -2.14 3.71 -3.22
C LEU A 93 -2.19 3.03 -4.57
N HIS A 94 -1.28 2.10 -4.81
CA HIS A 94 -1.08 1.55 -6.15
C HIS A 94 -0.30 0.26 -6.06
N ALA A 95 -0.57 -0.67 -6.95
CA ALA A 95 0.15 -1.93 -7.02
C ALA A 95 0.41 -2.28 -8.48
N PHE A 96 1.57 -2.88 -8.75
CA PHE A 96 1.93 -3.28 -10.10
C PHE A 96 2.95 -4.40 -10.07
N LEU A 97 3.09 -5.08 -11.20
CA LEU A 97 4.10 -6.11 -11.40
C LEU A 97 5.33 -5.48 -12.04
N LYS A 98 6.45 -5.53 -11.34
CA LYS A 98 7.68 -4.91 -11.83
C LYS A 98 8.37 -5.83 -12.81
N LYS A 99 8.63 -5.31 -14.01
CA LYS A 99 9.27 -6.07 -15.10
C LYS A 99 10.59 -5.48 -15.52
N THR A 100 11.00 -4.35 -14.92
CA THR A 100 12.22 -3.64 -15.29
C THR A 100 13.11 -3.47 -14.09
N THR A 101 14.37 -3.09 -14.32
CA THR A 101 15.32 -2.86 -13.23
C THR A 101 14.94 -1.67 -12.37
N LYS A 102 14.44 -0.61 -13.01
CA LYS A 102 14.02 0.59 -12.31
C LYS A 102 12.52 0.64 -12.19
N THR A 103 12.02 1.31 -11.15
CA THR A 103 10.59 1.56 -11.01
C THR A 103 10.13 2.45 -12.15
N PRO A 104 9.14 2.02 -12.95
CA PRO A 104 8.67 2.83 -14.06
C PRO A 104 8.06 4.15 -13.59
N THR A 105 8.39 5.22 -14.28
CA THR A 105 7.87 6.55 -13.96
C THR A 105 6.35 6.59 -14.01
N SER A 106 5.75 5.85 -14.96
CA SER A 106 4.30 5.83 -15.09
C SER A 106 3.61 5.24 -13.86
N GLU A 107 4.21 4.24 -13.24
CA GLU A 107 3.63 3.65 -12.02
C GLU A 107 3.73 4.63 -10.86
N LEU A 108 4.87 5.32 -10.75
CA LEU A 108 5.04 6.30 -9.71
C LEU A 108 4.07 7.48 -9.87
N LYS A 109 3.83 7.91 -11.11
CA LYS A 109 2.87 8.97 -11.38
C LYS A 109 1.46 8.59 -10.94
N LYS A 110 1.05 7.35 -11.19
CA LYS A 110 -0.26 6.87 -10.74
C LYS A 110 -0.36 6.92 -9.23
N ALA A 111 0.68 6.49 -8.54
CA ALA A 111 0.71 6.54 -7.09
C ALA A 111 0.60 7.98 -6.58
N GLU A 112 1.31 8.90 -7.22
CA GLU A 112 1.27 10.30 -6.82
C GLU A 112 -0.10 10.95 -7.07
N GLU A 113 -0.73 10.60 -8.17
CA GLU A 113 -2.08 11.07 -8.44
C GLU A 113 -3.06 10.57 -7.39
N ASN A 114 -2.95 9.29 -7.05
CA ASN A 114 -3.81 8.70 -6.03
C ASN A 114 -3.54 9.32 -4.66
N TYR A 115 -2.27 9.58 -4.36
CA TYR A 115 -1.88 10.25 -3.13
C TYR A 115 -2.55 11.62 -3.03
N ARG A 116 -2.49 12.43 -4.09
CA ARG A 116 -3.12 13.75 -4.08
C ARG A 116 -4.64 13.64 -3.93
N ASN A 117 -5.22 12.60 -4.52
CA ASN A 117 -6.65 12.37 -4.40
C ASN A 117 -7.05 12.05 -2.95
N VAL A 118 -6.25 11.25 -2.26
CA VAL A 118 -6.50 10.97 -0.84
C VAL A 118 -6.48 12.25 -0.03
N LEU A 119 -5.49 13.12 -0.28
CA LEU A 119 -5.38 14.38 0.46
C LEU A 119 -6.58 15.30 0.22
N LYS A 120 -7.19 15.22 -0.94
CA LYS A 120 -8.36 16.03 -1.26
C LYS A 120 -9.66 15.46 -0.67
N ASN A 121 -9.66 14.18 -0.34
CA ASN A 121 -10.87 13.49 0.12
C ASN A 121 -10.57 12.69 1.40
N PRO A 122 -10.09 13.37 2.44
CA PRO A 122 -9.59 12.64 3.61
C PRO A 122 -10.66 11.89 4.38
N LYS A 123 -11.92 12.35 4.32
CA LYS A 123 -12.99 11.74 5.11
C LYS A 123 -13.27 10.29 4.71
N ILE A 124 -12.98 9.92 3.47
CA ILE A 124 -13.19 8.55 3.00
C ILE A 124 -12.32 7.57 3.77
N TYR A 125 -11.19 8.06 4.28
CA TYR A 125 -10.17 7.20 4.91
C TYR A 125 -10.10 7.35 6.42
N GLU A 126 -11.02 8.09 7.00
CA GLU A 126 -11.10 8.23 8.46
C GLU A 126 -11.74 7.04 9.15
#